data_c2f8217a3f7520d31e09c7e6c4646509
#
_entry.id   c2f8217a3f7520d31e09c7e6c4646509
#
_cell.length_a   1.000
_cell.length_b   1.000
_cell.length_c   1.000
_cell.angle_alpha   90.00
_cell.angle_beta   90.00
_cell.angle_gamma   90.00
#
_symmetry.space_group_name_H-M   'P 1'
#
loop_
_entity.id
_entity.type
_entity.pdbx_description
1 polymer ?
#
loop_
_entity_poly.entity_id
_entity_poly.type
_entity_poly.pdbx_seq_one_letter_code
_entity_poly.pdbx_strand_id
1 'polypeptide(L)'
;MVWGSNIPMTRTPDAHFYTEVRYKGTKTVAVSSDFGEMAKFGDIWLAPKQGTDAALAMAMGHVILKEFHLNNPSDYFQDYCRRLTDMPMLVVLNEDGDQLLPDYFLRASHLSGNLGQDNNPDWKTLLIDENTGDIVAPKGSIGFRWGEQGDKTGKWNLTPTDANNKQVKAQLTLIDT
;
A
#
# COMPACT_ATOMS: atom_id res chain seq x y z
N MET A 1 12.40 -10.56 -8.82
CA MET A 1 11.51 -11.70 -8.53
C MET A 1 10.61 -11.92 -9.73
N VAL A 2 10.38 -13.16 -10.11
CA VAL A 2 9.41 -13.57 -11.14
C VAL A 2 8.35 -14.44 -10.48
N TRP A 3 7.08 -14.08 -10.64
CA TRP A 3 5.96 -14.73 -10.00
C TRP A 3 4.92 -15.16 -11.04
N GLY A 4 4.64 -16.44 -11.12
CA GLY A 4 3.64 -17.01 -12.02
C GLY A 4 3.87 -16.75 -13.51
N SER A 5 5.09 -16.44 -13.92
CA SER A 5 5.44 -16.14 -15.31
C SER A 5 6.59 -17.04 -15.77
N ASN A 6 6.49 -17.53 -16.99
CA ASN A 6 7.55 -18.32 -17.63
C ASN A 6 8.29 -17.45 -18.66
N ILE A 7 9.20 -16.60 -18.18
CA ILE A 7 9.93 -15.66 -19.03
C ILE A 7 10.69 -16.38 -20.17
N PRO A 8 11.42 -17.49 -19.94
CA PRO A 8 12.17 -18.15 -21.00
C PRO A 8 11.31 -18.67 -22.15
N MET A 9 10.07 -19.02 -21.90
CA MET A 9 9.18 -19.60 -22.90
C MET A 9 8.22 -18.59 -23.51
N THR A 10 7.59 -17.76 -22.67
CA THR A 10 6.50 -16.88 -23.10
C THR A 10 6.93 -15.44 -23.32
N ARG A 11 8.11 -15.07 -22.84
CA ARG A 11 8.71 -13.74 -22.96
C ARG A 11 10.19 -13.84 -23.33
N THR A 12 10.48 -14.60 -24.34
CA THR A 12 11.86 -14.92 -24.79
C THR A 12 12.77 -13.70 -24.92
N PRO A 13 12.35 -12.55 -25.45
CA PRO A 13 13.21 -11.36 -25.49
C PRO A 13 13.63 -10.86 -24.10
N ASP A 14 12.76 -10.99 -23.08
CA ASP A 14 13.07 -10.56 -21.72
C ASP A 14 14.05 -11.54 -21.03
N ALA A 15 14.10 -12.81 -21.46
CA ALA A 15 14.97 -13.82 -20.89
C ALA A 15 16.45 -13.47 -21.05
N HIS A 16 16.82 -12.84 -22.15
CA HIS A 16 18.17 -12.36 -22.39
C HIS A 16 18.61 -11.36 -21.30
N PHE A 17 17.81 -10.32 -21.07
CA PHE A 17 18.08 -9.32 -20.04
C PHE A 17 18.06 -9.90 -18.64
N TYR A 18 17.13 -10.81 -18.38
CA TYR A 18 17.07 -11.51 -17.10
C TYR A 18 18.35 -12.32 -16.82
N THR A 19 18.89 -12.97 -17.83
CA THR A 19 20.15 -13.73 -17.72
C THR A 19 21.35 -12.80 -17.51
N GLU A 20 21.40 -11.67 -18.22
CA GLU A 20 22.47 -10.69 -18.06
C GLU A 20 22.56 -10.09 -16.66
N VAL A 21 21.42 -9.74 -16.04
CA VAL A 21 21.44 -9.19 -14.69
C VAL A 21 21.93 -10.21 -13.65
N ARG A 22 21.71 -11.50 -13.88
CA ARG A 22 22.28 -12.56 -13.04
C ARG A 22 23.80 -12.61 -13.14
N TYR A 23 24.34 -12.52 -14.33
CA TYR A 23 25.80 -12.44 -14.52
C TYR A 23 26.41 -11.21 -13.83
N LYS A 24 25.64 -10.17 -13.62
CA LYS A 24 26.03 -8.98 -12.86
C LYS A 24 25.83 -9.15 -11.34
N GLY A 25 25.48 -10.33 -10.86
CA GLY A 25 25.33 -10.65 -9.44
C GLY A 25 23.95 -10.38 -8.85
N THR A 26 22.94 -10.02 -9.66
CA THR A 26 21.57 -9.84 -9.18
C THR A 26 21.00 -11.17 -8.70
N LYS A 27 20.56 -11.21 -7.47
CA LYS A 27 19.82 -12.37 -6.92
C LYS A 27 18.42 -12.44 -7.51
N THR A 28 18.03 -13.63 -7.89
CA THR A 28 16.76 -13.89 -8.56
C THR A 28 15.89 -14.86 -7.76
N VAL A 29 14.60 -14.56 -7.69
CA VAL A 29 13.62 -15.39 -6.98
C VAL A 29 12.55 -15.79 -7.99
N ALA A 30 12.30 -17.08 -8.11
CA ALA A 30 11.19 -17.64 -8.87
C ALA A 30 10.08 -18.09 -7.91
N VAL A 31 8.86 -17.66 -8.15
CA VAL A 31 7.67 -18.09 -7.41
C VAL A 31 6.75 -18.81 -8.37
N SER A 32 6.64 -20.12 -8.21
CA SER A 32 5.77 -20.97 -9.01
C SER A 32 5.48 -22.28 -8.26
N SER A 33 4.29 -22.80 -8.42
CA SER A 33 3.86 -24.07 -7.78
C SER A 33 4.57 -25.31 -8.30
N ASP A 34 5.18 -25.20 -9.50
CA ASP A 34 5.93 -26.28 -10.15
C ASP A 34 7.36 -25.84 -10.48
N PHE A 35 8.26 -26.81 -10.60
CA PHE A 35 9.64 -26.59 -11.00
C PHE A 35 9.76 -26.49 -12.53
N GLY A 36 9.17 -25.44 -13.09
CA GLY A 36 9.22 -25.16 -14.53
C GLY A 36 10.50 -24.48 -15.00
N GLU A 37 10.50 -24.03 -16.26
CA GLU A 37 11.69 -23.41 -16.89
C GLU A 37 12.20 -22.20 -16.10
N MET A 38 11.27 -21.39 -15.53
CA MET A 38 11.66 -20.20 -14.77
C MET A 38 12.36 -20.54 -13.47
N ALA A 39 11.99 -21.64 -12.81
CA ALA A 39 12.59 -22.05 -11.54
C ALA A 39 14.09 -22.38 -11.68
N LYS A 40 14.52 -22.88 -12.84
CA LYS A 40 15.93 -23.15 -13.14
C LYS A 40 16.82 -21.91 -13.14
N PHE A 41 16.24 -20.76 -13.40
CA PHE A 41 16.94 -19.48 -13.42
C PHE A 41 16.87 -18.74 -12.08
N GLY A 42 16.13 -19.26 -11.08
CA GLY A 42 16.04 -18.68 -9.75
C GLY A 42 17.21 -19.10 -8.86
N ASP A 43 17.80 -18.16 -8.12
CA ASP A 43 18.69 -18.51 -7.00
C ASP A 43 17.88 -19.06 -5.82
N ILE A 44 16.63 -18.63 -5.72
CA ILE A 44 15.64 -19.12 -4.75
C ILE A 44 14.38 -19.49 -5.51
N TRP A 45 13.86 -20.66 -5.23
CA TRP A 45 12.56 -21.09 -5.71
C TRP A 45 11.59 -21.22 -4.54
N LEU A 46 10.50 -20.47 -4.61
CA LEU A 46 9.38 -20.54 -3.66
C LEU A 46 8.22 -21.26 -4.35
N ALA A 47 7.80 -22.36 -3.76
CA ALA A 47 6.74 -23.23 -4.29
C ALA A 47 5.47 -23.14 -3.42
N PRO A 48 4.67 -22.07 -3.53
CA PRO A 48 3.40 -22.02 -2.82
C PRO A 48 2.44 -23.10 -3.37
N LYS A 49 1.61 -23.66 -2.51
CA LYS A 49 0.51 -24.49 -2.96
C LYS A 49 -0.43 -23.65 -3.83
N GLN A 50 -1.04 -24.26 -4.83
CA GLN A 50 -2.00 -23.57 -5.68
C GLN A 50 -3.08 -22.90 -4.84
N GLY A 51 -3.40 -21.66 -5.15
CA GLY A 51 -4.38 -20.85 -4.41
C GLY A 51 -3.86 -20.19 -3.13
N THR A 52 -2.57 -20.33 -2.78
CA THR A 52 -1.99 -19.73 -1.56
C THR A 52 -1.03 -18.55 -1.83
N ASP A 53 -1.00 -18.04 -3.04
CA ASP A 53 -0.14 -16.91 -3.42
C ASP A 53 -0.40 -15.67 -2.56
N ALA A 54 -1.68 -15.41 -2.24
CA ALA A 54 -2.05 -14.29 -1.38
C ALA A 54 -1.42 -14.41 0.02
N ALA A 55 -1.36 -15.62 0.59
CA ALA A 55 -0.73 -15.83 1.88
C ALA A 55 0.78 -15.52 1.84
N LEU A 56 1.46 -15.90 0.76
CA LEU A 56 2.87 -15.55 0.55
C LEU A 56 3.06 -14.04 0.41
N ALA A 57 2.20 -13.37 -0.37
CA ALA A 57 2.25 -11.92 -0.53
C ALA A 57 2.02 -11.19 0.80
N MET A 58 1.04 -11.62 1.58
CA MET A 58 0.77 -11.06 2.91
C MET A 58 1.94 -11.30 3.88
N ALA A 59 2.58 -12.47 3.83
CA ALA A 59 3.75 -12.74 4.66
C ALA A 59 4.92 -11.81 4.33
N MET A 60 5.16 -11.53 3.04
CA MET A 60 6.17 -10.53 2.64
C MET A 60 5.79 -9.13 3.12
N GLY A 61 4.53 -8.73 2.96
CA GLY A 61 4.01 -7.47 3.48
C GLY A 61 4.19 -7.34 5.00
N HIS A 62 3.89 -8.41 5.74
CA HIS A 62 4.09 -8.47 7.19
C HIS A 62 5.55 -8.20 7.58
N VAL A 63 6.50 -8.84 6.90
CA VAL A 63 7.93 -8.62 7.17
C VAL A 63 8.33 -7.16 6.90
N ILE A 64 7.87 -6.60 5.78
CA ILE A 64 8.14 -5.19 5.43
C ILE A 64 7.58 -4.25 6.50
N LEU A 65 6.33 -4.44 6.91
CA LEU A 65 5.70 -3.61 7.93
C LEU A 65 6.42 -3.74 9.28
N LYS A 66 6.77 -4.97 9.68
CA LYS A 66 7.48 -5.20 10.93
C LYS A 66 8.85 -4.55 10.95
N GLU A 67 9.64 -4.69 9.89
CA GLU A 67 11.01 -4.22 9.87
C GLU A 67 11.13 -2.73 9.57
N PHE A 68 10.37 -2.21 8.60
CA PHE A 68 10.52 -0.84 8.10
C PHE A 68 9.48 0.15 8.62
N HIS A 69 8.46 -0.32 9.35
CA HIS A 69 7.50 0.56 10.01
C HIS A 69 7.58 0.45 11.54
N LEU A 70 7.54 -0.76 12.10
CA LEU A 70 7.59 -0.95 13.56
C LEU A 70 9.01 -0.88 14.13
N ASN A 71 9.92 -1.73 13.65
CA ASN A 71 11.24 -1.88 14.26
C ASN A 71 12.22 -0.78 13.86
N ASN A 72 12.18 -0.37 12.60
CA ASN A 72 13.09 0.63 12.03
C ASN A 72 12.33 1.54 11.04
N PRO A 73 11.47 2.43 11.54
CA PRO A 73 10.69 3.30 10.68
C PRO A 73 11.59 4.20 9.84
N SER A 74 11.34 4.25 8.54
CA SER A 74 12.01 5.16 7.62
C SER A 74 11.06 6.25 7.14
N ASP A 75 11.56 7.47 7.05
CA ASP A 75 10.77 8.62 6.58
C ASP A 75 10.20 8.38 5.18
N TYR A 76 11.00 7.76 4.30
CA TYR A 76 10.55 7.42 2.96
C TYR A 76 9.32 6.50 2.97
N PHE A 77 9.36 5.41 3.75
CA PHE A 77 8.26 4.46 3.81
C PHE A 77 7.01 5.09 4.44
N GLN A 78 7.19 5.84 5.52
CA GLN A 78 6.08 6.53 6.17
C GLN A 78 5.43 7.58 5.25
N ASP A 79 6.23 8.39 4.57
CA ASP A 79 5.73 9.39 3.63
C ASP A 79 5.00 8.73 2.44
N TYR A 80 5.54 7.65 1.92
CA TYR A 80 4.89 6.85 0.88
C TYR A 80 3.52 6.32 1.34
N CYS A 81 3.47 5.71 2.52
CA CYS A 81 2.22 5.17 3.07
C CYS A 81 1.16 6.24 3.32
N ARG A 82 1.57 7.41 3.84
CA ARG A 82 0.64 8.52 4.09
C ARG A 82 -0.01 9.06 2.83
N ARG A 83 0.69 9.07 1.73
CA ARG A 83 0.25 9.74 0.51
C ARG A 83 -0.29 8.81 -0.55
N LEU A 84 0.15 7.56 -0.59
CA LEU A 84 -0.07 6.66 -1.71
C LEU A 84 -0.83 5.39 -1.36
N THR A 85 -1.17 5.20 -0.09
CA THR A 85 -1.92 4.02 0.38
C THR A 85 -3.11 4.41 1.24
N ASP A 86 -3.98 3.46 1.51
CA ASP A 86 -5.10 3.57 2.44
C ASP A 86 -4.71 3.29 3.91
N MET A 87 -3.43 3.00 4.15
CA MET A 87 -2.90 2.67 5.47
C MET A 87 -3.23 3.70 6.57
N PRO A 88 -3.31 5.02 6.28
CA PRO A 88 -3.71 6.00 7.28
C PRO A 88 -5.19 6.01 7.63
N MET A 89 -6.03 5.34 6.85
CA MET A 89 -7.48 5.39 7.04
C MET A 89 -7.89 4.58 8.26
N LEU A 90 -8.81 5.14 9.05
CA LEU A 90 -9.33 4.50 10.25
C LEU A 90 -10.19 3.29 9.88
N VAL A 91 -9.96 2.20 10.58
CA VAL A 91 -10.71 0.95 10.46
C VAL A 91 -11.44 0.69 11.76
N VAL A 92 -12.73 0.36 11.66
CA VAL A 92 -13.52 -0.11 12.81
C VAL A 92 -13.09 -1.53 13.14
N LEU A 93 -12.86 -1.79 14.42
CA LEU A 93 -12.48 -3.10 14.91
C LEU A 93 -13.67 -3.73 15.64
N ASN A 94 -13.89 -5.01 15.38
CA ASN A 94 -14.86 -5.83 16.10
C ASN A 94 -14.15 -6.71 17.12
N GLU A 95 -14.73 -6.83 18.30
CA GLU A 95 -14.26 -7.76 19.33
C GLU A 95 -14.70 -9.20 18.98
N ASP A 96 -13.75 -10.10 18.91
CA ASP A 96 -13.97 -11.55 18.78
C ASP A 96 -13.14 -12.27 19.85
N GLY A 97 -13.78 -12.49 21.00
CA GLY A 97 -13.09 -13.00 22.19
C GLY A 97 -12.02 -12.01 22.67
N ASP A 98 -10.78 -12.48 22.73
CA ASP A 98 -9.62 -11.65 23.15
C ASP A 98 -8.92 -10.94 21.96
N GLN A 99 -9.51 -10.98 20.77
CA GLN A 99 -8.92 -10.41 19.55
C GLN A 99 -9.76 -9.28 19.00
N LEU A 100 -9.10 -8.28 18.46
CA LEU A 100 -9.70 -7.21 17.68
C LEU A 100 -9.52 -7.51 16.20
N LEU A 101 -10.62 -7.69 15.49
CA LEU A 101 -10.61 -7.98 14.07
C LEU A 101 -11.02 -6.75 13.26
N PRO A 102 -10.26 -6.39 12.21
CA PRO A 102 -10.65 -5.30 11.34
C PRO A 102 -11.91 -5.65 10.56
N ASP A 103 -12.85 -4.71 10.48
CA ASP A 103 -14.11 -4.89 9.77
C ASP A 103 -14.18 -3.95 8.55
N TYR A 104 -14.52 -2.68 8.74
CA TYR A 104 -14.69 -1.74 7.65
C TYR A 104 -14.01 -0.40 7.94
N PHE A 105 -13.76 0.39 6.88
CA PHE A 105 -13.24 1.74 7.05
C PHE A 105 -14.28 2.66 7.72
N LEU A 106 -13.84 3.39 8.73
CA LEU A 106 -14.66 4.43 9.34
C LEU A 106 -14.97 5.53 8.33
N ARG A 107 -16.24 5.89 8.21
CA ARG A 107 -16.73 6.89 7.25
C ARG A 107 -17.41 8.05 7.95
N ALA A 108 -17.48 9.20 7.27
CA ALA A 108 -18.12 10.39 7.83
C ALA A 108 -19.59 10.14 8.20
N SER A 109 -20.31 9.33 7.45
CA SER A 109 -21.71 8.96 7.76
C SER A 109 -21.89 8.17 9.04
N HIS A 110 -20.83 7.56 9.57
CA HIS A 110 -20.87 6.84 10.84
C HIS A 110 -20.75 7.77 12.05
N LEU A 111 -20.39 9.04 11.84
CA LEU A 111 -20.23 10.03 12.89
C LEU A 111 -21.37 11.03 12.91
N SER A 112 -21.65 11.56 14.10
CA SER A 112 -22.68 12.58 14.30
C SER A 112 -22.41 13.80 13.41
N GLY A 113 -23.46 14.27 12.73
CA GLY A 113 -23.35 15.40 11.81
C GLY A 113 -22.48 15.17 10.58
N ASN A 114 -22.22 13.89 10.22
CA ASN A 114 -21.41 13.50 9.06
C ASN A 114 -20.04 14.19 9.02
N LEU A 115 -19.51 14.58 10.15
CA LEU A 115 -18.29 15.37 10.28
C LEU A 115 -18.29 16.64 9.39
N GLY A 116 -19.47 17.26 9.20
CA GLY A 116 -19.63 18.43 8.32
C GLY A 116 -19.48 18.13 6.82
N GLN A 117 -19.56 16.86 6.41
CA GLN A 117 -19.50 16.47 5.01
C GLN A 117 -20.89 16.45 4.38
N ASP A 118 -21.22 17.45 3.58
CA ASP A 118 -22.53 17.57 2.93
C ASP A 118 -22.66 16.70 1.69
N ASN A 119 -21.52 16.35 1.06
CA ASN A 119 -21.51 15.59 -0.20
C ASN A 119 -20.99 14.17 0.03
N ASN A 120 -21.88 13.20 -0.17
CA ASN A 120 -21.57 11.75 -0.12
C ASN A 120 -20.75 11.33 1.13
N PRO A 121 -21.24 11.57 2.35
CA PRO A 121 -20.52 11.22 3.58
C PRO A 121 -20.20 9.72 3.67
N ASP A 122 -21.00 8.87 3.01
CA ASP A 122 -20.78 7.42 2.93
C ASP A 122 -19.52 7.01 2.17
N TRP A 123 -18.96 7.91 1.36
CA TRP A 123 -17.75 7.65 0.59
C TRP A 123 -16.52 8.32 1.17
N LYS A 124 -16.68 9.06 2.26
CA LYS A 124 -15.60 9.82 2.91
C LYS A 124 -14.97 8.98 4.01
N THR A 125 -13.90 8.29 3.71
CA THR A 125 -13.07 7.63 4.73
C THR A 125 -12.33 8.65 5.57
N LEU A 126 -12.10 8.32 6.82
CA LEU A 126 -11.57 9.22 7.83
C LEU A 126 -10.16 8.83 8.25
N LEU A 127 -9.39 9.81 8.67
CA LEU A 127 -8.07 9.63 9.25
C LEU A 127 -7.89 10.57 10.45
N ILE A 128 -6.80 10.39 11.20
CA ILE A 128 -6.41 11.31 12.27
C ILE A 128 -5.30 12.24 11.72
N ASP A 129 -5.48 13.56 11.93
CA ASP A 129 -4.40 14.52 11.68
C ASP A 129 -3.39 14.47 12.83
N GLU A 130 -2.17 14.02 12.57
CA GLU A 130 -1.09 13.92 13.55
C GLU A 130 -0.77 15.28 14.23
N ASN A 131 -1.02 16.38 13.54
CA ASN A 131 -0.73 17.72 14.08
C ASN A 131 -1.74 18.20 15.13
N THR A 132 -3.00 17.77 15.01
CA THR A 132 -4.10 18.25 15.88
C THR A 132 -4.69 17.14 16.73
N GLY A 133 -4.57 15.89 16.34
CA GLY A 133 -5.24 14.76 16.96
C GLY A 133 -6.71 14.61 16.55
N ASP A 134 -7.21 15.47 15.65
CA ASP A 134 -8.61 15.45 15.24
C ASP A 134 -8.85 14.40 14.14
N ILE A 135 -10.07 13.85 14.15
CA ILE A 135 -10.56 13.03 13.04
C ILE A 135 -10.98 13.94 11.89
N VAL A 136 -10.45 13.71 10.73
CA VAL A 136 -10.74 14.52 9.54
C VAL A 136 -11.11 13.65 8.35
N ALA A 137 -12.00 14.17 7.50
CA ALA A 137 -12.26 13.59 6.17
C ALA A 137 -11.35 14.30 5.15
N PRO A 138 -10.28 13.64 4.70
CA PRO A 138 -9.38 14.28 3.76
C PRO A 138 -10.09 14.50 2.42
N LYS A 139 -9.87 15.63 1.80
CA LYS A 139 -10.21 15.80 0.39
C LYS A 139 -9.34 14.85 -0.42
N GLY A 140 -9.95 13.90 -1.09
CA GLY A 140 -9.26 13.05 -2.05
C GLY A 140 -8.64 13.94 -3.11
N SER A 141 -7.34 14.02 -3.14
CA SER A 141 -6.64 14.83 -4.12
C SER A 141 -5.57 13.97 -4.76
N ILE A 142 -5.86 13.51 -5.94
CA ILE A 142 -4.82 13.06 -6.86
C ILE A 142 -4.29 14.30 -7.58
N GLY A 143 -4.19 15.45 -7.11
CA GLY A 143 -3.69 16.61 -7.80
C GLY A 143 -3.92 16.64 -9.33
N PHE A 144 -3.50 17.65 -9.99
CA PHE A 144 -3.58 17.68 -11.45
C PHE A 144 -2.36 16.94 -12.04
N ARG A 145 -2.62 16.01 -12.96
CA ARG A 145 -1.58 15.27 -13.69
C ARG A 145 -0.49 16.19 -14.27
N TRP A 146 -0.83 17.42 -14.57
CA TRP A 146 0.02 18.43 -15.20
C TRP A 146 0.39 19.59 -14.26
N GLY A 147 0.39 19.35 -12.96
CA GLY A 147 0.60 20.39 -11.97
C GLY A 147 -0.69 21.13 -11.60
N GLU A 148 -0.58 22.36 -11.11
CA GLU A 148 -1.75 23.21 -10.91
C GLU A 148 -2.36 23.61 -12.24
N GLN A 149 -3.65 23.96 -12.22
CA GLN A 149 -4.37 24.35 -13.44
C GLN A 149 -3.62 25.45 -14.19
N GLY A 150 -3.09 25.13 -15.35
CA GLY A 150 -2.32 26.06 -16.19
C GLY A 150 -0.80 25.94 -16.10
N ASP A 151 -0.24 25.19 -15.16
CA ASP A 151 1.21 25.06 -14.95
C ASP A 151 1.88 24.03 -15.86
N LYS A 152 1.23 23.28 -16.63
CA LYS A 152 1.76 22.28 -17.61
C LYS A 152 2.95 21.41 -17.12
N THR A 153 3.36 21.52 -15.88
CA THR A 153 4.38 20.67 -15.26
C THR A 153 3.71 19.46 -14.62
N GLY A 154 4.00 18.27 -15.10
CA GLY A 154 3.45 17.05 -14.53
C GLY A 154 3.84 16.91 -13.06
N LYS A 155 2.92 17.23 -12.15
CA LYS A 155 3.14 17.16 -10.71
C LYS A 155 1.97 16.48 -10.03
N TRP A 156 2.24 15.31 -9.46
CA TRP A 156 1.28 14.63 -8.62
C TRP A 156 1.31 15.26 -7.22
N ASN A 157 0.30 16.04 -6.92
CA ASN A 157 0.12 16.55 -5.56
C ASN A 157 -0.76 15.59 -4.77
N LEU A 158 -0.13 14.77 -3.96
CA LEU A 158 -0.78 13.77 -3.10
C LEU A 158 -0.81 14.23 -1.64
N THR A 159 -0.67 15.51 -1.40
CA THR A 159 -0.78 16.06 -0.06
C THR A 159 -2.26 16.16 0.32
N PRO A 160 -2.75 15.38 1.31
CA PRO A 160 -4.13 15.46 1.74
C PRO A 160 -4.40 16.81 2.41
N THR A 161 -5.59 17.35 2.16
CA THR A 161 -6.09 18.57 2.80
C THR A 161 -7.45 18.30 3.45
N ASP A 162 -7.80 19.10 4.46
CA ASP A 162 -9.14 19.08 5.05
C ASP A 162 -10.18 19.87 4.21
N ALA A 163 -11.39 20.00 4.73
CA ALA A 163 -12.46 20.75 4.09
C ALA A 163 -12.11 22.22 3.84
N ASN A 164 -11.22 22.80 4.63
CA ASN A 164 -10.76 24.19 4.57
C ASN A 164 -9.49 24.38 3.74
N ASN A 165 -9.06 23.34 3.00
CA ASN A 165 -7.80 23.30 2.25
C ASN A 165 -6.53 23.42 3.12
N LYS A 166 -6.62 23.19 4.43
CA LYS A 166 -5.46 23.09 5.29
C LYS A 166 -4.81 21.73 5.08
N GLN A 167 -3.49 21.73 5.01
CA GLN A 167 -2.73 20.49 4.87
C GLN A 167 -2.89 19.61 6.10
N VAL A 168 -3.14 18.32 5.87
CA VAL A 168 -3.30 17.29 6.88
C VAL A 168 -2.08 16.37 6.85
N LYS A 169 -1.51 16.09 8.00
CA LYS A 169 -0.49 15.05 8.16
C LYS A 169 -1.17 13.81 8.74
N ALA A 170 -1.41 12.83 7.90
CA ALA A 170 -2.08 11.62 8.33
C ALA A 170 -1.24 10.84 9.36
N GLN A 171 -1.85 10.50 10.48
CA GLN A 171 -1.23 9.62 11.48
C GLN A 171 -1.12 8.21 10.91
N LEU A 172 0.02 7.56 11.12
CA LEU A 172 0.21 6.15 10.86
C LEU A 172 0.35 5.40 12.16
N THR A 173 -0.48 4.41 12.34
CA THR A 173 -0.36 3.48 13.46
C THR A 173 -0.72 2.08 13.02
N LEU A 174 -0.08 1.06 13.62
CA LEU A 174 -0.49 -0.34 13.54
C LEU A 174 -1.00 -0.82 14.91
N ILE A 175 -1.17 0.10 15.85
CA ILE A 175 -1.62 -0.16 17.20
C ILE A 175 -3.01 0.45 17.37
N ASP A 176 -3.84 -0.17 18.15
CA ASP A 176 -5.18 0.33 18.50
C ASP A 176 -5.10 1.72 19.09
N THR A 177 -5.98 2.57 18.68
CA THR A 177 -6.12 3.93 19.19
C THR A 177 -7.52 4.17 19.73
#